data_ddeb10a8a8798fbe6f38d8fef0cbf3a9
#
_entry.id   ddeb10a8a8798fbe6f38d8fef0cbf3a9
#
_cell.length_a   1.000
_cell.length_b   1.000
_cell.length_c   1.000
_cell.angle_alpha   90.00
_cell.angle_beta   90.00
_cell.angle_gamma   90.00
#
_symmetry.space_group_name_H-M   'P 1'
#
loop_
_entity.id
_entity.type
_entity.pdbx_description
1 polymer ?
#
loop_
_entity_poly.entity_id
_entity_poly.type
_entity_poly.pdbx_seq_one_letter_code
_entity_poly.pdbx_strand_id
1 'polypeptide(L)'
;MTDAARVEGVALVTGGTGGLGKAVVQELLDAGAHVVTTWLVDSEREAAEEAFGDRDGLTLVEANLLEDGGDVATRTAAEAGPLKALVNLVGGFAAGERLHAEDSPGMEKMLALNLTTAVNASRAAVPAMLDAGGGAIVCVGTKVALQPFSGGAAYAVSKAAVLALVRSLDVEYRDDGIRANAIVPNIIDTPANRRSMPDVDHSRWVAPEEIARVIRFLCSPDSSAVTGAEIPVYGRTR
;
A
#
# COMPACT_ATOMS: atom_id res chain seq x y z
N MET A 1 -7.39 26.65 8.22
CA MET A 1 -6.82 25.33 7.87
C MET A 1 -5.77 25.61 6.82
N THR A 2 -4.50 25.36 7.10
CA THR A 2 -3.40 25.55 6.15
C THR A 2 -3.59 24.59 4.98
N ASP A 3 -3.37 25.07 3.77
CA ASP A 3 -3.49 24.37 2.48
C ASP A 3 -2.45 23.21 2.32
N ALA A 4 -1.92 22.77 3.45
CA ALA A 4 -0.86 21.76 3.53
C ALA A 4 -1.40 20.36 3.28
N ALA A 5 -0.75 19.64 2.36
CA ALA A 5 -0.92 18.24 2.05
C ALA A 5 -2.20 17.87 1.27
N ARG A 6 -2.68 18.73 0.37
CA ARG A 6 -3.68 18.35 -0.62
C ARG A 6 -3.10 17.31 -1.58
N VAL A 7 -3.87 16.28 -1.90
CA VAL A 7 -3.53 15.31 -2.94
C VAL A 7 -4.37 15.62 -4.18
N GLU A 8 -3.69 15.96 -5.27
CA GLU A 8 -4.35 16.35 -6.51
C GLU A 8 -4.71 15.13 -7.37
N GLY A 9 -5.77 15.24 -8.15
CA GLY A 9 -6.16 14.21 -9.12
C GLY A 9 -6.65 12.92 -8.49
N VAL A 10 -6.34 11.81 -9.13
CA VAL A 10 -6.79 10.47 -8.73
C VAL A 10 -5.69 9.72 -7.98
N ALA A 11 -6.08 9.06 -6.89
CA ALA A 11 -5.25 8.12 -6.15
C ALA A 11 -5.83 6.69 -6.32
N LEU A 12 -5.05 5.79 -6.90
CA LEU A 12 -5.35 4.35 -6.94
C LEU A 12 -4.78 3.68 -5.69
N VAL A 13 -5.66 3.10 -4.87
CA VAL A 13 -5.28 2.41 -3.63
C VAL A 13 -5.61 0.93 -3.77
N THR A 14 -4.61 0.08 -3.90
CA THR A 14 -4.84 -1.37 -3.90
C THR A 14 -5.04 -1.87 -2.48
N GLY A 15 -6.08 -2.68 -2.24
CA GLY A 15 -6.38 -3.21 -0.90
C GLY A 15 -6.88 -2.15 0.11
N GLY A 16 -7.56 -1.10 -0.38
CA GLY A 16 -8.11 -0.04 0.47
C GLY A 16 -9.25 -0.49 1.39
N THR A 17 -9.77 -1.69 1.20
CA THR A 17 -10.79 -2.32 2.05
C THR A 17 -10.23 -2.94 3.35
N GLY A 18 -8.91 -3.16 3.41
CA GLY A 18 -8.22 -3.75 4.55
C GLY A 18 -8.08 -2.83 5.76
N GLY A 19 -7.52 -3.36 6.85
CA GLY A 19 -7.39 -2.64 8.12
C GLY A 19 -6.56 -1.35 8.06
N LEU A 20 -5.46 -1.32 7.30
CA LEU A 20 -4.72 -0.10 6.99
C LEU A 20 -5.41 0.68 5.86
N GLY A 21 -5.94 -0.04 4.87
CA GLY A 21 -6.50 0.54 3.66
C GLY A 21 -7.62 1.52 3.92
N LYS A 22 -8.52 1.21 4.83
CA LYS A 22 -9.64 2.10 5.20
C LYS A 22 -9.15 3.46 5.70
N ALA A 23 -8.13 3.48 6.56
CA ALA A 23 -7.55 4.73 7.06
C ALA A 23 -6.85 5.52 5.92
N VAL A 24 -6.18 4.82 5.00
CA VAL A 24 -5.52 5.46 3.85
C VAL A 24 -6.55 6.05 2.88
N VAL A 25 -7.59 5.31 2.53
CA VAL A 25 -8.68 5.80 1.66
C VAL A 25 -9.33 7.04 2.28
N GLN A 26 -9.67 6.97 3.58
CA GLN A 26 -10.25 8.10 4.31
C GLN A 26 -9.36 9.34 4.26
N GLU A 27 -8.07 9.18 4.56
CA GLU A 27 -7.10 10.28 4.63
C GLU A 27 -6.87 10.94 3.26
N LEU A 28 -6.87 10.14 2.16
CA LEU A 28 -6.71 10.65 0.79
C LEU A 28 -7.98 11.38 0.31
N LEU A 29 -9.17 10.86 0.63
CA LEU A 29 -10.43 11.55 0.35
C LEU A 29 -10.52 12.89 1.09
N ASP A 30 -10.12 12.92 2.37
CA ASP A 30 -10.08 14.15 3.18
C ASP A 30 -9.05 15.15 2.66
N ALA A 31 -8.00 14.67 1.98
CA ALA A 31 -7.02 15.50 1.29
C ALA A 31 -7.48 15.99 -0.09
N GLY A 32 -8.68 15.63 -0.54
CA GLY A 32 -9.30 16.11 -1.77
C GLY A 32 -8.99 15.29 -3.02
N ALA A 33 -8.37 14.11 -2.89
CA ALA A 33 -8.19 13.19 -4.01
C ALA A 33 -9.51 12.52 -4.38
N HIS A 34 -9.70 12.18 -5.66
CA HIS A 34 -10.60 11.12 -6.03
C HIS A 34 -9.89 9.78 -5.80
N VAL A 35 -10.48 8.89 -5.01
CA VAL A 35 -9.86 7.61 -4.67
C VAL A 35 -10.55 6.48 -5.43
N VAL A 36 -9.75 5.70 -6.18
CA VAL A 36 -10.17 4.42 -6.73
C VAL A 36 -9.54 3.33 -5.88
N THR A 37 -10.33 2.43 -5.31
CA THR A 37 -9.79 1.35 -4.50
C THR A 37 -10.26 -0.02 -4.94
N THR A 38 -9.37 -1.01 -4.84
CA THR A 38 -9.66 -2.38 -5.29
C THR A 38 -10.23 -3.24 -4.17
N TRP A 39 -11.11 -4.15 -4.56
CA TRP A 39 -11.58 -5.27 -3.76
C TRP A 39 -11.52 -6.56 -4.59
N LEU A 40 -11.52 -7.73 -3.94
CA LEU A 40 -11.44 -9.02 -4.62
C LEU A 40 -12.57 -9.98 -4.22
N VAL A 41 -13.08 -9.87 -3.00
CA VAL A 41 -14.17 -10.71 -2.50
C VAL A 41 -15.31 -9.85 -1.98
N ASP A 42 -16.56 -10.32 -2.10
CA ASP A 42 -17.76 -9.55 -1.74
C ASP A 42 -17.72 -8.99 -0.32
N SER A 43 -17.17 -9.75 0.64
CA SER A 43 -17.03 -9.26 2.01
C SER A 43 -16.12 -8.05 2.17
N GLU A 44 -15.16 -7.85 1.27
CA GLU A 44 -14.31 -6.65 1.23
C GLU A 44 -15.10 -5.46 0.68
N ARG A 45 -15.90 -5.68 -0.37
CA ARG A 45 -16.80 -4.68 -0.93
C ARG A 45 -17.82 -4.22 0.11
N GLU A 46 -18.53 -5.15 0.74
CA GLU A 46 -19.49 -4.86 1.79
C GLU A 46 -18.88 -4.08 2.96
N ALA A 47 -17.67 -4.47 3.39
CA ALA A 47 -16.94 -3.78 4.46
C ALA A 47 -16.47 -2.36 4.06
N ALA A 48 -16.27 -2.09 2.75
CA ALA A 48 -15.97 -0.76 2.25
C ALA A 48 -17.25 0.09 2.16
N GLU A 49 -18.33 -0.48 1.65
CA GLU A 49 -19.64 0.18 1.59
C GLU A 49 -20.13 0.57 3.00
N GLU A 50 -19.97 -0.32 3.99
CA GLU A 50 -20.27 -0.02 5.40
C GLU A 50 -19.41 1.12 5.96
N ALA A 51 -18.11 1.12 5.62
CA ALA A 51 -17.16 2.09 6.18
C ALA A 51 -17.28 3.48 5.56
N PHE A 52 -17.60 3.56 4.28
CA PHE A 52 -17.54 4.80 3.52
C PHE A 52 -18.91 5.29 3.03
N GLY A 53 -19.92 4.39 2.92
CA GLY A 53 -21.22 4.72 2.32
C GLY A 53 -21.07 5.25 0.89
N ASP A 54 -21.99 6.13 0.50
CA ASP A 54 -21.99 6.82 -0.80
C ASP A 54 -21.09 8.06 -0.78
N ARG A 55 -19.84 7.91 -0.28
CA ARG A 55 -18.94 9.05 -0.14
C ARG A 55 -18.49 9.55 -1.51
N ASP A 56 -18.69 10.84 -1.77
CA ASP A 56 -18.23 11.51 -2.97
C ASP A 56 -16.72 11.34 -3.16
N GLY A 57 -16.31 11.11 -4.41
CA GLY A 57 -14.90 10.93 -4.76
C GLY A 57 -14.33 9.54 -4.49
N LEU A 58 -15.15 8.54 -4.11
CA LEU A 58 -14.73 7.15 -3.96
C LEU A 58 -15.32 6.27 -5.06
N THR A 59 -14.46 5.45 -5.67
CA THR A 59 -14.85 4.41 -6.63
C THR A 59 -14.30 3.06 -6.16
N LEU A 60 -15.17 2.06 -6.04
CA LEU A 60 -14.79 0.67 -5.73
C LEU A 60 -14.70 -0.13 -7.02
N VAL A 61 -13.61 -0.88 -7.22
CA VAL A 61 -13.39 -1.70 -8.42
C VAL A 61 -12.97 -3.11 -8.04
N GLU A 62 -13.63 -4.11 -8.64
CA GLU A 62 -13.20 -5.49 -8.53
C GLU A 62 -11.92 -5.72 -9.34
N ALA A 63 -10.85 -6.22 -8.69
CA ALA A 63 -9.57 -6.38 -9.35
C ALA A 63 -8.71 -7.47 -8.71
N ASN A 64 -8.47 -8.56 -9.44
CA ASN A 64 -7.46 -9.55 -9.08
C ASN A 64 -6.08 -9.11 -9.59
N LEU A 65 -5.25 -8.59 -8.70
CA LEU A 65 -3.92 -8.08 -9.07
C LEU A 65 -2.90 -9.18 -9.44
N LEU A 66 -3.23 -10.45 -9.28
CA LEU A 66 -2.42 -11.57 -9.79
C LEU A 66 -2.75 -11.91 -11.26
N GLU A 67 -3.79 -11.31 -11.81
CA GLU A 67 -4.25 -11.42 -13.19
C GLU A 67 -4.17 -10.06 -13.88
N ASP A 68 -5.24 -9.62 -14.52
CA ASP A 68 -5.35 -8.35 -15.24
C ASP A 68 -5.92 -7.19 -14.40
N GLY A 69 -6.14 -7.43 -13.10
CA GLY A 69 -6.76 -6.44 -12.19
C GLY A 69 -5.98 -5.12 -12.07
N GLY A 70 -4.67 -5.15 -12.29
CA GLY A 70 -3.86 -3.93 -12.37
C GLY A 70 -4.32 -3.01 -13.51
N ASP A 71 -4.54 -3.58 -14.69
CA ASP A 71 -4.99 -2.85 -15.88
C ASP A 71 -6.44 -2.37 -15.72
N VAL A 72 -7.32 -3.20 -15.12
CA VAL A 72 -8.72 -2.84 -14.82
C VAL A 72 -8.76 -1.65 -13.88
N ALA A 73 -8.05 -1.73 -12.75
CA ALA A 73 -8.04 -0.68 -11.74
C ALA A 73 -7.42 0.63 -12.27
N THR A 74 -6.34 0.54 -13.04
CA THR A 74 -5.70 1.72 -13.66
C THR A 74 -6.60 2.40 -14.68
N ARG A 75 -7.29 1.65 -15.51
CA ARG A 75 -8.25 2.17 -16.48
C ARG A 75 -9.38 2.93 -15.78
N THR A 76 -9.99 2.32 -14.74
CA THR A 76 -11.01 2.98 -13.91
C THR A 76 -10.48 4.27 -13.28
N ALA A 77 -9.25 4.27 -12.80
CA ALA A 77 -8.64 5.47 -12.23
C ALA A 77 -8.39 6.56 -13.29
N ALA A 78 -7.91 6.19 -14.47
CA ALA A 78 -7.67 7.14 -15.57
C ALA A 78 -8.96 7.75 -16.13
N GLU A 79 -10.07 7.02 -16.11
CA GLU A 79 -11.39 7.52 -16.47
C GLU A 79 -11.92 8.56 -15.46
N ALA A 80 -11.56 8.43 -14.18
CA ALA A 80 -11.93 9.37 -13.14
C ALA A 80 -11.09 10.67 -13.17
N GLY A 81 -9.91 10.66 -13.80
CA GLY A 81 -9.04 11.84 -13.94
C GLY A 81 -7.54 11.50 -14.01
N PRO A 82 -6.67 12.51 -13.93
CA PRO A 82 -5.23 12.30 -13.94
C PRO A 82 -4.75 11.44 -12.77
N LEU A 83 -4.14 10.28 -13.05
CA LEU A 83 -3.61 9.38 -12.01
C LEU A 83 -2.33 9.97 -11.41
N LYS A 84 -2.41 10.47 -10.20
CA LYS A 84 -1.31 11.15 -9.49
C LYS A 84 -0.71 10.36 -8.34
N ALA A 85 -1.41 9.33 -7.84
CA ALA A 85 -0.88 8.49 -6.79
C ALA A 85 -1.25 7.01 -7.00
N LEU A 86 -0.30 6.11 -6.70
CA LEU A 86 -0.53 4.69 -6.53
C LEU A 86 -0.09 4.29 -5.12
N VAL A 87 -1.00 3.69 -4.35
CA VAL A 87 -0.69 3.17 -3.02
C VAL A 87 -0.91 1.66 -2.99
N ASN A 88 0.18 0.90 -2.93
CA ASN A 88 0.18 -0.56 -2.91
C ASN A 88 0.06 -1.09 -1.48
N LEU A 89 -1.18 -1.46 -1.07
CA LEU A 89 -1.47 -1.99 0.27
C LEU A 89 -1.80 -3.49 0.26
N VAL A 90 -2.10 -4.09 -0.91
CA VAL A 90 -2.33 -5.54 -0.98
C VAL A 90 -1.10 -6.28 -0.48
N GLY A 91 -1.33 -7.22 0.41
CA GLY A 91 -0.28 -8.04 0.98
C GLY A 91 -0.80 -8.92 2.12
N GLY A 92 0.06 -9.82 2.58
CA GLY A 92 -0.27 -10.72 3.67
C GLY A 92 0.95 -11.05 4.50
N PHE A 93 0.68 -11.73 5.61
CA PHE A 93 1.67 -12.20 6.57
C PHE A 93 1.55 -13.72 6.72
N ALA A 94 2.68 -14.40 6.71
CA ALA A 94 2.79 -15.78 7.17
C ALA A 94 4.12 -15.97 7.91
N ALA A 95 4.05 -16.64 9.03
CA ALA A 95 5.19 -17.08 9.81
C ALA A 95 4.83 -18.41 10.51
N GLY A 96 5.84 -19.16 10.87
CA GLY A 96 5.65 -20.44 11.54
C GLY A 96 6.96 -21.19 11.62
N GLU A 97 7.14 -22.21 10.79
CA GLU A 97 8.28 -23.08 10.81
C GLU A 97 9.55 -22.47 10.18
N ARG A 98 10.69 -23.07 10.48
CA ARG A 98 11.97 -22.68 9.86
C ARG A 98 11.96 -23.03 8.37
N LEU A 99 12.78 -22.33 7.60
CA LEU A 99 12.84 -22.45 6.14
C LEU A 99 13.01 -23.89 5.62
N HIS A 100 13.80 -24.72 6.32
CA HIS A 100 14.02 -26.12 5.91
C HIS A 100 12.79 -27.03 6.10
N ALA A 101 11.83 -26.62 6.92
CA ALA A 101 10.57 -27.33 7.16
C ALA A 101 9.38 -26.68 6.44
N GLU A 102 9.59 -25.53 5.81
CA GLU A 102 8.56 -24.83 5.03
C GLU A 102 8.57 -25.34 3.60
N ASP A 103 7.40 -25.68 3.07
CA ASP A 103 7.23 -26.02 1.65
C ASP A 103 7.42 -24.80 0.75
N SER A 104 7.91 -25.01 -0.48
CA SER A 104 8.00 -23.99 -1.52
C SER A 104 6.72 -23.16 -1.70
N PRO A 105 5.50 -23.73 -1.58
CA PRO A 105 4.25 -22.98 -1.66
C PRO A 105 4.11 -21.82 -0.68
N GLY A 106 4.71 -21.88 0.49
CA GLY A 106 4.73 -20.78 1.45
C GLY A 106 5.48 -19.56 0.93
N MET A 107 6.67 -19.75 0.39
CA MET A 107 7.49 -18.70 -0.23
C MET A 107 6.79 -18.12 -1.47
N GLU A 108 6.35 -18.98 -2.38
CA GLU A 108 5.65 -18.56 -3.61
C GLU A 108 4.40 -17.75 -3.29
N LYS A 109 3.59 -18.18 -2.33
CA LYS A 109 2.41 -17.46 -1.89
C LYS A 109 2.74 -16.08 -1.36
N MET A 110 3.77 -15.95 -0.55
CA MET A 110 4.18 -14.64 -0.01
C MET A 110 4.75 -13.73 -1.09
N LEU A 111 5.52 -14.25 -2.02
CA LEU A 111 6.01 -13.50 -3.18
C LEU A 111 4.85 -13.06 -4.08
N ALA A 112 3.92 -13.96 -4.41
CA ALA A 112 2.76 -13.62 -5.20
C ALA A 112 1.94 -12.49 -4.55
N LEU A 113 1.58 -12.67 -3.27
CA LEU A 113 0.69 -11.73 -2.58
C LEU A 113 1.35 -10.37 -2.27
N ASN A 114 2.62 -10.34 -1.88
CA ASN A 114 3.29 -9.11 -1.45
C ASN A 114 4.04 -8.40 -2.59
N LEU A 115 4.69 -9.15 -3.50
CA LEU A 115 5.52 -8.58 -4.55
C LEU A 115 4.79 -8.52 -5.90
N THR A 116 4.26 -9.66 -6.38
CA THR A 116 3.70 -9.72 -7.73
C THR A 116 2.51 -8.77 -7.89
N THR A 117 1.65 -8.66 -6.88
CA THR A 117 0.54 -7.70 -6.88
C THR A 117 1.03 -6.26 -7.00
N ALA A 118 2.07 -5.89 -6.25
CA ALA A 118 2.65 -4.54 -6.31
C ALA A 118 3.35 -4.27 -7.66
N VAL A 119 4.03 -5.26 -8.23
CA VAL A 119 4.65 -5.17 -9.57
C VAL A 119 3.58 -4.98 -10.64
N ASN A 120 2.51 -5.79 -10.62
CA ASN A 120 1.45 -5.71 -11.62
C ASN A 120 0.70 -4.36 -11.55
N ALA A 121 0.34 -3.90 -10.35
CA ALA A 121 -0.29 -2.61 -10.18
C ALA A 121 0.62 -1.44 -10.61
N SER A 122 1.90 -1.49 -10.24
CA SER A 122 2.86 -0.44 -10.64
C SER A 122 3.08 -0.41 -12.14
N ARG A 123 3.26 -1.59 -12.77
CA ARG A 123 3.44 -1.71 -14.22
C ARG A 123 2.23 -1.16 -14.99
N ALA A 124 1.03 -1.42 -14.51
CA ALA A 124 -0.19 -0.91 -15.13
C ALA A 124 -0.35 0.61 -14.93
N ALA A 125 -0.02 1.13 -13.73
CA ALA A 125 -0.24 2.53 -13.37
C ALA A 125 0.79 3.50 -14.00
N VAL A 126 2.05 3.08 -14.16
CA VAL A 126 3.14 3.95 -14.64
C VAL A 126 2.81 4.65 -15.96
N PRO A 127 2.30 4.02 -17.04
CA PRO A 127 1.96 4.71 -18.26
C PRO A 127 0.96 5.86 -18.03
N ALA A 128 -0.11 5.64 -17.29
CA ALA A 128 -1.10 6.67 -16.97
C ALA A 128 -0.53 7.80 -16.10
N MET A 129 0.42 7.49 -15.21
CA MET A 129 1.13 8.49 -14.42
C MET A 129 2.08 9.34 -15.28
N LEU A 130 2.78 8.74 -16.25
CA LEU A 130 3.62 9.45 -17.23
C LEU A 130 2.76 10.41 -18.07
N ASP A 131 1.63 9.95 -18.57
CA ASP A 131 0.67 10.78 -19.32
C ASP A 131 0.10 11.93 -18.47
N ALA A 132 -0.03 11.72 -17.17
CA ALA A 132 -0.42 12.75 -16.21
C ALA A 132 0.72 13.73 -15.83
N GLY A 133 1.95 13.54 -16.34
CA GLY A 133 3.12 14.37 -16.03
C GLY A 133 3.73 14.08 -14.67
N GLY A 134 3.73 12.80 -14.24
CA GLY A 134 4.34 12.33 -13.01
C GLY A 134 3.34 12.09 -11.89
N GLY A 135 3.86 11.69 -10.72
CA GLY A 135 3.05 11.31 -9.55
C GLY A 135 3.86 10.66 -8.43
N ALA A 136 3.18 9.92 -7.56
CA ALA A 136 3.80 9.24 -6.43
C ALA A 136 3.36 7.76 -6.33
N ILE A 137 4.32 6.86 -6.19
CA ILE A 137 4.09 5.45 -5.87
C ILE A 137 4.52 5.22 -4.43
N VAL A 138 3.62 4.66 -3.61
CA VAL A 138 3.91 4.29 -2.22
C VAL A 138 3.65 2.81 -2.02
N CYS A 139 4.65 2.08 -1.55
CA CYS A 139 4.53 0.67 -1.19
C CYS A 139 4.68 0.46 0.31
N VAL A 140 4.09 -0.64 0.82
CA VAL A 140 4.20 -1.02 2.22
C VAL A 140 5.21 -2.14 2.39
N GLY A 141 6.38 -1.78 2.93
CA GLY A 141 7.38 -2.71 3.44
C GLY A 141 7.05 -3.21 4.85
N THR A 142 8.06 -3.55 5.62
CA THR A 142 7.95 -3.92 7.03
C THR A 142 9.32 -3.86 7.71
N LYS A 143 9.34 -3.61 9.02
CA LYS A 143 10.57 -3.75 9.83
C LYS A 143 11.16 -5.17 9.72
N VAL A 144 10.33 -6.20 9.54
CA VAL A 144 10.77 -7.60 9.39
C VAL A 144 11.65 -7.81 8.14
N ALA A 145 11.47 -7.01 7.08
CA ALA A 145 12.36 -7.05 5.91
C ALA A 145 13.80 -6.61 6.24
N LEU A 146 13.96 -5.77 7.27
CA LEU A 146 15.23 -5.24 7.72
C LEU A 146 15.80 -6.02 8.92
N GLN A 147 14.93 -6.56 9.76
CA GLN A 147 15.25 -7.30 10.99
C GLN A 147 14.40 -8.57 11.06
N PRO A 148 14.76 -9.62 10.29
CA PRO A 148 13.97 -10.85 10.23
C PRO A 148 14.02 -11.62 11.57
N PHE A 149 13.03 -12.48 11.77
CA PHE A 149 12.95 -13.39 12.90
C PHE A 149 12.81 -14.85 12.44
N SER A 150 13.10 -15.79 13.34
CA SER A 150 13.03 -17.22 13.03
C SER A 150 11.59 -17.65 12.67
N GLY A 151 11.42 -18.35 11.53
CA GLY A 151 10.12 -18.76 11.02
C GLY A 151 9.40 -17.69 10.15
N GLY A 152 10.02 -16.53 9.94
CA GLY A 152 9.45 -15.46 9.11
C GLY A 152 10.11 -15.31 7.73
N ALA A 153 10.85 -16.31 7.25
CA ALA A 153 11.68 -16.18 6.06
C ALA A 153 10.89 -15.78 4.80
N ALA A 154 9.78 -16.46 4.49
CA ALA A 154 8.99 -16.17 3.30
C ALA A 154 8.42 -14.73 3.32
N TYR A 155 7.93 -14.30 4.46
CA TYR A 155 7.44 -12.94 4.64
C TYR A 155 8.56 -11.91 4.54
N ALA A 156 9.69 -12.12 5.25
CA ALA A 156 10.82 -11.21 5.22
C ALA A 156 11.38 -11.03 3.80
N VAL A 157 11.57 -12.11 3.06
CA VAL A 157 12.08 -12.10 1.68
C VAL A 157 11.10 -11.37 0.76
N SER A 158 9.80 -11.69 0.83
CA SER A 158 8.81 -11.03 -0.03
C SER A 158 8.74 -9.53 0.21
N LYS A 159 8.82 -9.08 1.45
CA LYS A 159 8.80 -7.65 1.80
C LYS A 159 10.14 -6.94 1.52
N ALA A 160 11.27 -7.63 1.64
CA ALA A 160 12.55 -7.09 1.17
C ALA A 160 12.56 -6.89 -0.36
N ALA A 161 11.92 -7.78 -1.11
CA ALA A 161 11.73 -7.62 -2.55
C ALA A 161 10.86 -6.40 -2.90
N VAL A 162 9.84 -6.06 -2.10
CA VAL A 162 9.07 -4.82 -2.26
C VAL A 162 9.95 -3.58 -2.06
N LEU A 163 10.85 -3.59 -1.09
CA LEU A 163 11.78 -2.47 -0.89
C LEU A 163 12.74 -2.32 -2.10
N ALA A 164 13.20 -3.45 -2.66
CA ALA A 164 14.00 -3.45 -3.88
C ALA A 164 13.21 -2.91 -5.08
N LEU A 165 11.94 -3.31 -5.24
CA LEU A 165 11.04 -2.77 -6.28
C LEU A 165 10.93 -1.24 -6.19
N VAL A 166 10.73 -0.69 -5.00
CA VAL A 166 10.63 0.77 -4.80
C VAL A 166 11.89 1.49 -5.26
N ARG A 167 13.07 0.98 -4.89
CA ARG A 167 14.34 1.54 -5.35
C ARG A 167 14.52 1.46 -6.88
N SER A 168 14.03 0.38 -7.50
CA SER A 168 14.06 0.22 -8.96
C SER A 168 13.14 1.22 -9.64
N LEU A 169 11.90 1.35 -9.17
CA LEU A 169 10.93 2.32 -9.70
C LEU A 169 11.44 3.76 -9.57
N ASP A 170 12.08 4.09 -8.45
CA ASP A 170 12.70 5.39 -8.26
C ASP A 170 13.79 5.68 -9.31
N VAL A 171 14.70 4.74 -9.52
CA VAL A 171 15.80 4.90 -10.49
C VAL A 171 15.26 4.98 -11.93
N GLU A 172 14.22 4.22 -12.25
CA GLU A 172 13.67 4.17 -13.61
C GLU A 172 12.86 5.42 -13.97
N TYR A 173 12.11 6.03 -13.01
CA TYR A 173 11.07 7.01 -13.35
C TYR A 173 11.21 8.37 -12.63
N ARG A 174 12.23 8.60 -11.78
CA ARG A 174 12.39 9.90 -11.11
C ARG A 174 12.56 11.07 -12.06
N ASP A 175 13.27 10.86 -13.16
CA ASP A 175 13.51 11.89 -14.16
C ASP A 175 12.25 12.21 -14.99
N ASP A 176 11.27 11.30 -14.97
CA ASP A 176 9.94 11.49 -15.57
C ASP A 176 8.92 12.07 -14.56
N GLY A 177 9.38 12.46 -13.38
CA GLY A 177 8.54 13.08 -12.34
C GLY A 177 7.71 12.09 -11.50
N ILE A 178 7.98 10.77 -11.56
CA ILE A 178 7.36 9.79 -10.68
C ILE A 178 8.29 9.52 -9.51
N ARG A 179 7.81 9.78 -8.30
CA ARG A 179 8.48 9.46 -7.04
C ARG A 179 8.02 8.10 -6.54
N ALA A 180 8.94 7.27 -6.08
CA ALA A 180 8.62 5.97 -5.49
C ALA A 180 9.22 5.86 -4.08
N ASN A 181 8.37 5.58 -3.08
CA ASN A 181 8.79 5.46 -1.68
C ASN A 181 8.15 4.24 -1.01
N ALA A 182 8.79 3.74 0.03
CA ALA A 182 8.23 2.72 0.90
C ALA A 182 7.98 3.28 2.30
N ILE A 183 6.85 2.97 2.90
CA ILE A 183 6.70 3.02 4.35
C ILE A 183 7.13 1.67 4.93
N VAL A 184 7.78 1.71 6.08
CA VAL A 184 8.29 0.52 6.78
C VAL A 184 7.69 0.50 8.18
N PRO A 185 6.45 -0.02 8.34
CA PRO A 185 5.83 -0.14 9.66
C PRO A 185 6.43 -1.31 10.46
N ASN A 186 6.24 -1.26 11.77
CA ASN A 186 6.38 -2.43 12.64
C ASN A 186 5.01 -3.13 12.73
N ILE A 187 4.42 -3.27 13.92
CA ILE A 187 3.10 -3.87 14.07
C ILE A 187 2.04 -2.78 13.95
N ILE A 188 1.13 -2.95 13.01
CA ILE A 188 0.00 -2.03 12.78
C ILE A 188 -1.15 -2.45 13.69
N ASP A 189 -1.77 -1.52 14.37
CA ASP A 189 -2.91 -1.75 15.26
C ASP A 189 -4.20 -1.98 14.47
N THR A 190 -4.33 -3.19 13.92
CA THR A 190 -5.52 -3.60 13.16
C THR A 190 -6.32 -4.67 13.93
N PRO A 191 -7.63 -4.79 13.67
CA PRO A 191 -8.43 -5.86 14.26
C PRO A 191 -7.87 -7.26 13.98
N ALA A 192 -7.26 -7.49 12.82
CA ALA A 192 -6.64 -8.77 12.47
C ALA A 192 -5.41 -9.05 13.34
N ASN A 193 -4.52 -8.07 13.52
CA ASN A 193 -3.33 -8.22 14.37
C ASN A 193 -3.70 -8.38 15.84
N ARG A 194 -4.70 -7.64 16.33
CA ARG A 194 -5.21 -7.82 17.71
C ARG A 194 -5.76 -9.22 17.93
N ARG A 195 -6.49 -9.79 16.96
CA ARG A 195 -6.98 -11.19 17.06
C ARG A 195 -5.85 -12.22 17.03
N SER A 196 -4.81 -12.00 16.26
CA SER A 196 -3.68 -12.93 16.17
C SER A 196 -2.72 -12.85 17.36
N MET A 197 -2.71 -11.74 18.09
CA MET A 197 -1.83 -11.48 19.24
C MET A 197 -2.63 -10.89 20.43
N PRO A 198 -3.60 -11.64 21.00
CA PRO A 198 -4.52 -11.08 22.01
C PRO A 198 -3.84 -10.74 23.33
N ASP A 199 -2.75 -11.43 23.68
CA ASP A 199 -2.06 -11.31 24.97
C ASP A 199 -0.91 -10.29 24.96
N VAL A 200 -0.70 -9.58 23.82
CA VAL A 200 0.37 -8.58 23.69
C VAL A 200 -0.17 -7.19 24.03
N ASP A 201 0.65 -6.35 24.65
CA ASP A 201 0.32 -4.93 24.87
C ASP A 201 0.26 -4.18 23.54
N HIS A 202 -0.94 -3.82 23.11
CA HIS A 202 -1.19 -3.10 21.85
C HIS A 202 -0.94 -1.58 21.95
N SER A 203 -0.75 -1.02 23.16
CA SER A 203 -0.64 0.43 23.38
C SER A 203 0.55 1.08 22.69
N ARG A 204 1.52 0.27 22.23
CA ARG A 204 2.73 0.71 21.54
C ARG A 204 2.67 0.50 20.02
N TRP A 205 1.64 -0.18 19.52
CA TRP A 205 1.48 -0.41 18.08
C TRP A 205 1.18 0.90 17.36
N VAL A 206 1.49 0.93 16.07
CA VAL A 206 1.23 2.11 15.26
C VAL A 206 -0.22 2.09 14.76
N ALA A 207 -0.93 3.17 14.97
CA ALA A 207 -2.31 3.28 14.50
C ALA A 207 -2.34 3.41 12.96
N PRO A 208 -3.32 2.78 12.27
CA PRO A 208 -3.49 2.92 10.83
C PRO A 208 -3.53 4.38 10.36
N GLU A 209 -4.14 5.27 11.13
CA GLU A 209 -4.27 6.70 10.85
C GLU A 209 -2.90 7.43 10.89
N GLU A 210 -1.98 6.98 11.74
CA GLU A 210 -0.61 7.54 11.77
C GLU A 210 0.14 7.20 10.49
N ILE A 211 -0.01 5.96 10.00
CA ILE A 211 0.56 5.52 8.73
C ILE A 211 -0.11 6.23 7.55
N ALA A 212 -1.42 6.36 7.58
CA ALA A 212 -2.19 7.02 6.52
C ALA A 212 -1.75 8.47 6.30
N ARG A 213 -1.48 9.22 7.39
CA ARG A 213 -0.93 10.58 7.30
C ARG A 213 0.45 10.63 6.62
N VAL A 214 1.31 9.66 6.87
CA VAL A 214 2.61 9.56 6.18
C VAL A 214 2.41 9.24 4.69
N ILE A 215 1.50 8.32 4.36
CA ILE A 215 1.16 8.00 2.97
C ILE A 215 0.59 9.23 2.26
N ARG A 216 -0.33 9.96 2.86
CA ARG A 216 -0.87 11.22 2.32
C ARG A 216 0.25 12.22 2.03
N PHE A 217 1.17 12.43 2.98
CA PHE A 217 2.34 13.30 2.76
C PHE A 217 3.13 12.85 1.54
N LEU A 218 3.42 11.55 1.40
CA LEU A 218 4.17 11.00 0.26
C LEU A 218 3.41 11.13 -1.07
N CYS A 219 2.09 11.14 -1.05
CA CYS A 219 1.25 11.36 -2.25
C CYS A 219 1.05 12.83 -2.59
N SER A 220 1.39 13.75 -1.68
CA SER A 220 1.20 15.18 -1.87
C SER A 220 2.42 15.87 -2.49
N PRO A 221 2.28 17.10 -3.04
CA PRO A 221 3.40 17.92 -3.51
C PRO A 221 4.40 18.29 -2.41
N ASP A 222 4.01 18.28 -1.14
CA ASP A 222 4.89 18.61 0.01
C ASP A 222 6.09 17.66 0.10
N SER A 223 5.98 16.45 -0.46
CA SER A 223 7.07 15.46 -0.52
C SER A 223 7.84 15.45 -1.83
N SER A 224 7.80 16.56 -2.61
CA SER A 224 8.42 16.65 -3.94
C SER A 224 9.91 16.29 -3.99
N ALA A 225 10.64 16.48 -2.90
CA ALA A 225 12.05 16.13 -2.77
C ALA A 225 12.29 14.73 -2.17
N VAL A 226 11.22 13.97 -1.84
CA VAL A 226 11.33 12.64 -1.20
C VAL A 226 11.05 11.56 -2.23
N THR A 227 12.10 10.84 -2.63
CA THR A 227 11.99 9.69 -3.54
C THR A 227 13.07 8.64 -3.21
N GLY A 228 12.83 7.37 -3.52
CA GLY A 228 13.71 6.25 -3.20
C GLY A 228 13.83 5.93 -1.70
N ALA A 229 12.99 6.52 -0.86
CA ALA A 229 13.12 6.43 0.59
C ALA A 229 12.38 5.21 1.17
N GLU A 230 12.98 4.64 2.21
CA GLU A 230 12.38 3.64 3.10
C GLU A 230 12.08 4.32 4.44
N ILE A 231 10.84 4.69 4.68
CA ILE A 231 10.44 5.55 5.80
C ILE A 231 9.95 4.70 6.98
N PRO A 232 10.69 4.63 8.09
CA PRO A 232 10.26 3.93 9.29
C PRO A 232 9.02 4.58 9.90
N VAL A 233 7.97 3.78 10.14
CA VAL A 233 6.76 4.20 10.84
C VAL A 233 6.49 3.18 11.96
N TYR A 234 7.30 3.24 13.01
CA TYR A 234 7.33 2.20 14.06
C TYR A 234 6.42 2.51 15.26
N GLY A 235 5.83 3.70 15.32
CA GLY A 235 5.12 4.12 16.51
C GLY A 235 6.06 4.17 17.72
N ARG A 236 5.64 3.49 18.81
CA ARG A 236 6.46 3.37 20.03
C ARG A 236 7.10 1.98 20.18
N THR A 237 7.02 1.14 19.15
CA THR A 237 7.66 -0.19 19.15
C THR A 237 9.14 -0.06 18.82
N ARG A 238 9.98 -0.83 19.54
CA ARG A 238 11.43 -0.86 19.33
C ARG A 238 11.84 -1.93 18.34
#